data_0e069cd8a13e25cd456c820dac615124
#
_entry.id   0e069cd8a13e25cd456c820dac615124
#
_cell.length_a   1.000
_cell.length_b   1.000
_cell.length_c   1.000
_cell.angle_alpha   90.00
_cell.angle_beta   90.00
_cell.angle_gamma   90.00
#
_symmetry.space_group_name_H-M   'P 1'
#
loop_
_entity.id
_entity.type
_entity.pdbx_description
1 polymer ?
#
loop_
_entity_poly.entity_id
_entity_poly.type
_entity_poly.pdbx_seq_one_letter_code
_entity_poly.pdbx_strand_id
1 'polypeptide(L)'
;TRFPTVFNQCLEIGIDIRKEPIPVVPAAHYFCGGILTDTFGRTSMPGLYAIGECACTGLHGANRLASTSLLEAAVWGQSCGQHLARITASGREAIPRALAAAIPDWRHEGNEHHDDPALVAQDWANIRNTMWNYVGISRSKARLRRAFEDMRDLVRHIHDFYKGTRISKPLVDLFHGSQTAYVITQAA
;
A
#
# COMPACT_ATOMS: atom_id res chain seq x y z
N THR A 1 8.54 -33.42 9.06
CA THR A 1 8.90 -32.32 8.12
C THR A 1 9.12 -31.01 8.88
N ARG A 2 10.16 -30.25 8.50
CA ARG A 2 10.49 -28.97 9.14
C ARG A 2 9.48 -27.85 8.75
N PHE A 3 8.85 -27.98 7.58
CA PHE A 3 7.90 -27.02 7.01
C PHE A 3 6.62 -27.75 6.54
N PRO A 4 5.75 -28.22 7.45
CA PRO A 4 4.62 -29.06 7.07
C PRO A 4 3.58 -28.33 6.21
N THR A 5 3.32 -27.05 6.47
CA THR A 5 2.34 -26.26 5.72
C THR A 5 2.75 -26.13 4.24
N VAL A 6 3.99 -25.68 3.98
CA VAL A 6 4.51 -25.54 2.61
C VAL A 6 4.55 -26.89 1.91
N PHE A 7 4.97 -27.94 2.61
CA PHE A 7 5.01 -29.29 2.05
C PHE A 7 3.61 -29.79 1.60
N ASN A 8 2.60 -29.63 2.45
CA ASN A 8 1.24 -30.04 2.12
C ASN A 8 0.64 -29.24 0.97
N GLN A 9 0.81 -27.93 0.98
CA GLN A 9 0.35 -27.06 -0.12
C GLN A 9 1.00 -27.42 -1.46
N CYS A 10 2.27 -27.74 -1.48
CA CYS A 10 2.94 -28.16 -2.69
C CYS A 10 2.44 -29.54 -3.16
N LEU A 11 2.20 -30.48 -2.24
CA LEU A 11 1.63 -31.79 -2.58
C LEU A 11 0.21 -31.67 -3.17
N GLU A 12 -0.63 -30.78 -2.68
CA GLU A 12 -1.98 -30.53 -3.20
C GLU A 12 -1.99 -30.14 -4.68
N ILE A 13 -0.92 -29.48 -5.13
CA ILE A 13 -0.72 -29.09 -6.55
C ILE A 13 0.20 -30.06 -7.32
N GLY A 14 0.48 -31.23 -6.74
CA GLY A 14 1.26 -32.30 -7.37
C GLY A 14 2.78 -32.17 -7.27
N ILE A 15 3.29 -31.22 -6.48
CA ILE A 15 4.73 -30.98 -6.32
C ILE A 15 5.24 -31.60 -5.03
N ASP A 16 6.07 -32.66 -5.12
CA ASP A 16 6.76 -33.22 -3.95
C ASP A 16 8.13 -32.53 -3.77
N ILE A 17 8.18 -31.53 -2.87
CA ILE A 17 9.40 -30.73 -2.59
C ILE A 17 10.59 -31.54 -2.06
N ARG A 18 10.39 -32.82 -1.75
CA ARG A 18 11.49 -33.75 -1.41
C ARG A 18 12.19 -34.31 -2.65
N LYS A 19 11.53 -34.24 -3.81
CA LYS A 19 11.97 -34.82 -5.08
C LYS A 19 12.29 -33.79 -6.14
N GLU A 20 11.61 -32.66 -6.08
CA GLU A 20 11.72 -31.62 -7.10
C GLU A 20 11.70 -30.20 -6.51
N PRO A 21 12.32 -29.21 -7.18
CA PRO A 21 12.28 -27.82 -6.76
C PRO A 21 10.89 -27.20 -6.90
N ILE A 22 10.57 -26.27 -6.02
CA ILE A 22 9.35 -25.44 -6.13
C ILE A 22 9.58 -24.39 -7.24
N PRO A 23 8.68 -24.27 -8.23
CA PRO A 23 8.77 -23.19 -9.19
C PRO A 23 8.52 -21.84 -8.50
N VAL A 24 9.41 -20.89 -8.74
CA VAL A 24 9.33 -19.54 -8.14
C VAL A 24 9.47 -18.48 -9.22
N VAL A 25 8.87 -17.33 -8.98
CA VAL A 25 9.02 -16.13 -9.80
C VAL A 25 9.39 -14.95 -8.92
N PRO A 26 10.19 -13.98 -9.41
CA PRO A 26 10.40 -12.73 -8.70
C PRO A 26 9.07 -11.99 -8.53
N ALA A 27 8.79 -11.51 -7.32
CA ALA A 27 7.58 -10.76 -7.02
C ALA A 27 7.90 -9.64 -6.03
N ALA A 28 7.10 -8.58 -6.04
CA ALA A 28 7.15 -7.56 -4.99
C ALA A 28 6.82 -8.20 -3.64
N HIS A 29 7.66 -7.93 -2.63
CA HIS A 29 7.50 -8.49 -1.29
C HIS A 29 7.34 -7.43 -0.21
N TYR A 30 8.17 -6.39 -0.26
CA TYR A 30 8.19 -5.31 0.72
C TYR A 30 8.33 -3.95 0.03
N PHE A 31 7.57 -2.97 0.47
CA PHE A 31 7.62 -1.62 -0.06
C PHE A 31 8.79 -0.85 0.58
N CYS A 32 9.94 -0.82 -0.09
CA CYS A 32 11.16 -0.16 0.42
C CYS A 32 11.13 1.35 0.23
N GLY A 33 10.06 2.00 0.61
CA GLY A 33 9.82 3.43 0.45
C GLY A 33 8.57 3.83 1.21
N GLY A 34 7.94 4.93 0.82
CA GLY A 34 6.70 5.39 1.42
C GLY A 34 6.76 6.83 1.91
N ILE A 35 6.05 7.14 2.97
CA ILE A 35 5.98 8.46 3.57
C ILE A 35 7.29 8.74 4.32
N LEU A 36 8.02 9.77 3.93
CA LEU A 36 9.27 10.15 4.59
C LEU A 36 9.02 10.55 6.04
N THR A 37 9.77 9.92 6.96
CA THR A 37 9.63 10.14 8.40
C THR A 37 10.98 10.30 9.09
N ASP A 38 10.95 10.96 10.26
CA ASP A 38 12.08 10.97 11.19
C ASP A 38 12.07 9.76 12.14
N THR A 39 12.97 9.76 13.12
CA THR A 39 13.11 8.69 14.11
C THR A 39 11.92 8.54 15.07
N PHE A 40 11.00 9.52 15.09
CA PHE A 40 9.77 9.49 15.87
C PHE A 40 8.53 9.19 15.00
N GLY A 41 8.72 8.88 13.72
CA GLY A 41 7.63 8.65 12.78
C GLY A 41 6.92 9.92 12.32
N ARG A 42 7.44 11.12 12.61
CA ARG A 42 6.83 12.38 12.16
C ARG A 42 7.06 12.58 10.68
N THR A 43 6.03 13.04 9.98
CA THR A 43 6.09 13.41 8.57
C THR A 43 6.33 14.92 8.40
N SER A 44 6.45 15.37 7.16
CA SER A 44 6.49 16.82 6.86
C SER A 44 5.16 17.54 7.12
N MET A 45 4.05 16.80 7.24
CA MET A 45 2.74 17.34 7.57
C MET A 45 2.55 17.34 9.09
N PRO A 46 2.36 18.49 9.75
CA PRO A 46 2.13 18.56 11.18
C PRO A 46 0.95 17.69 11.62
N GLY A 47 1.12 16.92 12.70
CA GLY A 47 0.09 16.01 13.23
C GLY A 47 -0.05 14.68 12.49
N LEU A 48 0.64 14.47 11.36
CA LEU A 48 0.65 13.20 10.63
C LEU A 48 1.90 12.39 10.97
N TYR A 49 1.70 11.14 11.31
CA TYR A 49 2.76 10.17 11.62
C TYR A 49 2.63 8.95 10.71
N ALA A 50 3.76 8.34 10.37
CA ALA A 50 3.80 7.08 9.64
C ALA A 50 4.90 6.18 10.22
N ILE A 51 4.59 4.89 10.38
CA ILE A 51 5.50 3.85 10.89
C ILE A 51 5.28 2.53 10.15
N GLY A 52 6.25 1.64 10.20
CA GLY A 52 6.19 0.34 9.54
C GLY A 52 6.33 0.44 8.03
N GLU A 53 5.77 -0.50 7.30
CA GLU A 53 5.97 -0.64 5.86
C GLU A 53 5.56 0.58 5.02
N CYS A 54 4.61 1.38 5.47
CA CYS A 54 4.20 2.60 4.77
C CYS A 54 5.14 3.80 4.99
N ALA A 55 6.12 3.68 5.90
CA ALA A 55 7.07 4.73 6.22
C ALA A 55 8.39 4.56 5.46
N CYS A 56 8.94 5.65 4.97
CA CYS A 56 10.30 5.72 4.45
C CYS A 56 11.24 6.25 5.52
N THR A 57 11.82 5.36 6.29
CA THR A 57 12.81 5.68 7.33
C THR A 57 14.24 5.78 6.79
N GLY A 58 14.46 5.34 5.55
CA GLY A 58 15.78 5.21 4.95
C GLY A 58 16.53 3.91 5.32
N LEU A 59 16.03 3.13 6.29
CA LEU A 59 16.70 1.93 6.79
C LEU A 59 16.98 0.89 5.69
N HIS A 60 16.03 0.71 4.77
CA HIS A 60 16.10 -0.35 3.78
C HIS A 60 16.81 0.06 2.48
N GLY A 61 17.04 1.36 2.26
CA GLY A 61 17.61 1.83 1.00
C GLY A 61 16.79 1.35 -0.21
N ALA A 62 17.49 0.86 -1.23
CA ALA A 62 16.85 0.35 -2.45
C ALA A 62 16.30 -1.09 -2.32
N ASN A 63 16.73 -1.84 -1.31
CA ASN A 63 16.28 -3.21 -1.09
C ASN A 63 16.43 -3.62 0.38
N ARG A 64 15.39 -4.21 0.93
CA ARG A 64 15.32 -4.61 2.33
C ARG A 64 16.20 -5.82 2.63
N LEU A 65 16.98 -5.74 3.71
CA LEU A 65 17.61 -6.93 4.30
C LEU A 65 16.54 -7.87 4.86
N ALA A 66 16.69 -9.15 4.63
CA ALA A 66 15.73 -10.17 5.09
C ALA A 66 15.45 -10.05 6.60
N SER A 67 14.18 -10.19 6.97
CA SER A 67 13.66 -10.20 8.36
C SER A 67 13.81 -8.89 9.15
N THR A 68 14.17 -7.77 8.53
CA THR A 68 14.33 -6.48 9.22
C THR A 68 13.06 -5.65 9.29
N SER A 69 12.04 -5.94 8.48
CA SER A 69 10.78 -5.17 8.45
C SER A 69 10.03 -5.14 9.79
N LEU A 70 9.97 -6.29 10.47
CA LEU A 70 9.30 -6.36 11.79
C LEU A 70 10.08 -5.60 12.86
N LEU A 71 11.42 -5.60 12.79
CA LEU A 71 12.25 -4.84 13.69
C LEU A 71 12.08 -3.34 13.48
N GLU A 72 12.04 -2.89 12.23
CA GLU A 72 11.72 -1.49 11.89
C GLU A 72 10.37 -1.07 12.47
N ALA A 73 9.32 -1.83 12.17
CA ALA A 73 7.98 -1.54 12.66
C ALA A 73 7.91 -1.47 14.19
N ALA A 74 8.59 -2.39 14.89
CA ALA A 74 8.64 -2.42 16.36
C ALA A 74 9.41 -1.23 16.93
N VAL A 75 10.60 -0.92 16.41
CA VAL A 75 11.46 0.16 16.92
C VAL A 75 10.82 1.53 16.69
N TRP A 76 10.39 1.82 15.45
CA TRP A 76 9.73 3.09 15.15
C TRP A 76 8.36 3.20 15.80
N GLY A 77 7.61 2.09 15.91
CA GLY A 77 6.35 2.05 16.65
C GLY A 77 6.52 2.42 18.11
N GLN A 78 7.54 1.86 18.78
CA GLN A 78 7.86 2.19 20.17
C GLN A 78 8.33 3.65 20.30
N SER A 79 9.21 4.12 19.43
CA SER A 79 9.71 5.50 19.44
C SER A 79 8.59 6.50 19.23
N CYS A 80 7.73 6.27 18.25
CA CYS A 80 6.56 7.09 17.96
C CYS A 80 5.57 7.09 19.14
N GLY A 81 5.24 5.92 19.69
CA GLY A 81 4.35 5.81 20.84
C GLY A 81 4.84 6.56 22.06
N GLN A 82 6.14 6.46 22.38
CA GLN A 82 6.75 7.22 23.48
C GLN A 82 6.75 8.72 23.21
N HIS A 83 7.01 9.14 21.98
CA HIS A 83 6.94 10.54 21.58
C HIS A 83 5.51 11.09 21.73
N LEU A 84 4.53 10.40 21.19
CA LEU A 84 3.11 10.79 21.29
C LEU A 84 2.64 10.85 22.74
N ALA A 85 3.01 9.89 23.58
CA ALA A 85 2.66 9.91 25.00
C ALA A 85 3.19 11.17 25.71
N ARG A 86 4.43 11.60 25.40
CA ARG A 86 5.01 12.82 26.02
C ARG A 86 4.29 14.10 25.58
N ILE A 87 4.00 14.24 24.27
CA ILE A 87 3.34 15.46 23.77
C ILE A 87 1.88 15.53 24.20
N THR A 88 1.18 14.39 24.25
CA THR A 88 -0.20 14.33 24.74
C THR A 88 -0.28 14.66 26.23
N ALA A 89 0.64 14.13 27.03
CA ALA A 89 0.71 14.46 28.46
C ALA A 89 1.00 15.95 28.71
N SER A 90 1.70 16.63 27.79
CA SER A 90 1.96 18.08 27.87
C SER A 90 0.77 18.95 27.45
N GLY A 91 -0.28 18.37 26.91
CA GLY A 91 -1.46 19.09 26.37
C GLY A 91 -1.18 19.94 25.13
N ARG A 92 0.02 19.88 24.55
CA ARG A 92 0.45 20.74 23.43
C ARG A 92 -0.20 20.42 22.08
N GLU A 93 -0.68 19.18 21.92
CA GLU A 93 -1.29 18.74 20.66
C GLU A 93 -2.73 18.23 20.84
N ALA A 94 -3.41 18.69 21.87
CA ALA A 94 -4.84 18.41 22.00
C ALA A 94 -5.61 19.13 20.89
N ILE A 95 -6.38 18.36 20.09
CA ILE A 95 -7.28 18.95 19.11
C ILE A 95 -8.29 19.84 19.85
N PRO A 96 -8.36 21.14 19.52
CA PRO A 96 -9.36 22.01 20.16
C PRO A 96 -10.76 21.43 19.97
N ARG A 97 -11.57 21.41 21.04
CA ARG A 97 -12.94 20.87 20.99
C ARG A 97 -13.79 21.53 19.89
N ALA A 98 -13.58 22.82 19.66
CA ALA A 98 -14.26 23.54 18.58
C ALA A 98 -13.90 23.00 17.19
N LEU A 99 -12.63 22.63 16.97
CA LEU A 99 -12.20 22.03 15.70
C LEU A 99 -12.75 20.61 15.55
N ALA A 100 -12.72 19.81 16.62
CA ALA A 100 -13.32 18.48 16.59
C ALA A 100 -14.84 18.53 16.31
N ALA A 101 -15.56 19.50 16.89
CA ALA A 101 -16.99 19.71 16.65
C ALA A 101 -17.30 20.25 15.24
N ALA A 102 -16.32 20.87 14.58
CA ALA A 102 -16.48 21.39 13.22
C ALA A 102 -16.24 20.32 12.14
N ILE A 103 -15.75 19.13 12.51
CA ILE A 103 -15.58 18.02 11.57
C ILE A 103 -16.99 17.53 11.17
N PRO A 104 -17.36 17.60 9.88
CA PRO A 104 -18.69 17.15 9.47
C PRO A 104 -18.80 15.64 9.62
N ASP A 105 -20.01 15.17 9.92
CA ASP A 105 -20.30 13.75 9.88
C ASP A 105 -20.08 13.20 8.48
N TRP A 106 -19.64 11.94 8.41
CA TRP A 106 -19.51 11.23 7.14
C TRP A 106 -20.87 11.15 6.45
N ARG A 107 -20.95 11.71 5.24
CA ARG A 107 -22.14 11.62 4.40
C ARG A 107 -21.86 10.71 3.23
N HIS A 108 -22.73 9.75 3.00
CA HIS A 108 -22.78 8.97 1.77
C HIS A 108 -23.47 9.80 0.68
N GLU A 109 -22.71 10.54 -0.09
CA GLU A 109 -23.21 11.14 -1.32
C GLU A 109 -22.96 10.14 -2.46
N GLY A 110 -23.92 9.95 -3.36
CA GLY A 110 -23.72 9.08 -4.54
C GLY A 110 -24.06 7.61 -4.38
N ASN A 111 -24.93 7.25 -3.45
CA ASN A 111 -25.26 5.84 -3.15
C ASN A 111 -26.24 5.15 -4.11
N GLU A 112 -26.40 5.66 -5.31
CA GLU A 112 -27.43 5.19 -6.22
C GLU A 112 -27.05 3.86 -6.91
N HIS A 113 -25.76 3.54 -6.99
CA HIS A 113 -25.29 2.35 -7.70
C HIS A 113 -24.48 1.43 -6.77
N HIS A 114 -24.73 0.13 -6.90
CA HIS A 114 -23.84 -0.89 -6.34
C HIS A 114 -22.54 -0.95 -7.15
N ASP A 115 -21.44 -1.41 -6.51
CA ASP A 115 -20.22 -1.74 -7.24
C ASP A 115 -20.51 -2.83 -8.29
N ASP A 116 -19.84 -2.70 -9.44
CA ASP A 116 -19.84 -3.72 -10.47
C ASP A 116 -18.59 -4.59 -10.30
N PRO A 117 -18.74 -5.86 -9.84
CA PRO A 117 -17.59 -6.74 -9.62
C PRO A 117 -16.75 -6.98 -10.88
N ALA A 118 -17.37 -6.91 -12.07
CA ALA A 118 -16.66 -7.10 -13.33
C ALA A 118 -15.74 -5.91 -13.64
N LEU A 119 -16.20 -4.68 -13.40
CA LEU A 119 -15.37 -3.48 -13.55
C LEU A 119 -14.22 -3.50 -12.55
N VAL A 120 -14.50 -3.79 -11.29
CA VAL A 120 -13.48 -3.89 -10.23
C VAL A 120 -12.41 -4.94 -10.58
N ALA A 121 -12.83 -6.13 -11.02
CA ALA A 121 -11.92 -7.20 -11.40
C ALA A 121 -11.08 -6.85 -12.63
N GLN A 122 -11.68 -6.22 -13.64
CA GLN A 122 -10.99 -5.79 -14.86
C GLN A 122 -9.95 -4.69 -14.55
N ASP A 123 -10.30 -3.72 -13.73
CA ASP A 123 -9.38 -2.63 -13.37
C ASP A 123 -8.20 -3.15 -12.54
N TRP A 124 -8.43 -4.10 -11.63
CA TRP A 124 -7.35 -4.80 -10.94
C TRP A 124 -6.44 -5.58 -11.90
N ALA A 125 -7.01 -6.24 -12.91
CA ALA A 125 -6.22 -6.93 -13.92
C ALA A 125 -5.36 -5.95 -14.73
N ASN A 126 -5.90 -4.80 -15.09
CA ASN A 126 -5.18 -3.73 -15.79
C ASN A 126 -4.01 -3.19 -14.95
N ILE A 127 -4.24 -2.89 -13.66
CA ILE A 127 -3.19 -2.46 -12.74
C ILE A 127 -2.07 -3.51 -12.67
N ARG A 128 -2.41 -4.76 -12.37
CA ARG A 128 -1.43 -5.84 -12.22
C ARG A 128 -0.62 -6.06 -13.50
N ASN A 129 -1.27 -6.10 -14.64
CA ASN A 129 -0.62 -6.33 -15.94
C ASN A 129 0.32 -5.17 -16.31
N THR A 130 -0.13 -3.93 -16.12
CA THR A 130 0.70 -2.74 -16.39
C THR A 130 1.92 -2.70 -15.47
N MET A 131 1.70 -2.88 -14.18
CA MET A 131 2.79 -2.85 -13.20
C MET A 131 3.78 -3.99 -13.43
N TRP A 132 3.31 -5.21 -13.73
CA TRP A 132 4.17 -6.35 -14.02
C TRP A 132 5.00 -6.17 -15.27
N ASN A 133 4.37 -5.77 -16.38
CA ASN A 133 5.02 -5.76 -17.70
C ASN A 133 5.85 -4.51 -17.96
N TYR A 134 5.47 -3.36 -17.39
CA TYR A 134 6.08 -2.07 -17.70
C TYR A 134 6.88 -1.48 -16.54
N VAL A 135 6.52 -1.79 -15.29
CA VAL A 135 7.14 -1.24 -14.07
C VAL A 135 7.84 -2.33 -13.24
N GLY A 136 8.00 -3.52 -13.81
CA GLY A 136 8.68 -4.65 -13.20
C GLY A 136 10.20 -4.46 -13.03
N ILE A 137 10.93 -5.55 -12.87
CA ILE A 137 12.39 -5.53 -12.62
C ILE A 137 13.14 -4.93 -13.81
N SER A 138 12.79 -5.34 -15.05
CA SER A 138 13.39 -4.81 -16.26
C SER A 138 12.53 -3.69 -16.85
N ARG A 139 13.06 -2.48 -16.85
CA ARG A 139 12.35 -1.26 -17.25
C ARG A 139 12.99 -0.64 -18.48
N SER A 140 12.17 0.09 -19.27
CA SER A 140 12.65 0.98 -20.31
C SER A 140 11.85 2.28 -20.25
N LYS A 141 12.45 3.37 -20.74
CA LYS A 141 11.78 4.69 -20.79
C LYS A 141 10.42 4.63 -21.53
N ALA A 142 10.34 3.84 -22.60
CA ALA A 142 9.11 3.68 -23.37
C ALA A 142 8.02 2.95 -22.56
N ARG A 143 8.38 1.88 -21.84
CA ARG A 143 7.46 1.14 -20.96
C ARG A 143 6.97 1.99 -19.80
N LEU A 144 7.87 2.71 -19.13
CA LEU A 144 7.50 3.59 -18.00
C LEU A 144 6.57 4.72 -18.44
N ARG A 145 6.84 5.36 -19.60
CA ARG A 145 5.96 6.38 -20.16
C ARG A 145 4.56 5.82 -20.42
N ARG A 146 4.48 4.63 -21.03
CA ARG A 146 3.21 3.96 -21.29
C ARG A 146 2.47 3.63 -19.99
N ALA A 147 3.16 3.07 -19.00
CA ALA A 147 2.57 2.78 -17.70
C ALA A 147 2.02 4.04 -17.02
N PHE A 148 2.75 5.13 -17.08
CA PHE A 148 2.31 6.42 -16.52
C PHE A 148 1.02 6.92 -17.19
N GLU A 149 0.96 6.88 -18.53
CA GLU A 149 -0.23 7.29 -19.28
C GLU A 149 -1.43 6.40 -18.96
N ASP A 150 -1.25 5.07 -19.02
CA ASP A 150 -2.30 4.09 -18.74
C ASP A 150 -2.81 4.21 -17.29
N MET A 151 -1.93 4.36 -16.31
CA MET A 151 -2.33 4.49 -14.91
C MET A 151 -2.99 5.83 -14.61
N ARG A 152 -2.54 6.93 -15.22
CA ARG A 152 -3.17 8.24 -15.08
C ARG A 152 -4.63 8.21 -15.55
N ASP A 153 -4.88 7.58 -16.67
CA ASP A 153 -6.23 7.55 -17.24
C ASP A 153 -7.13 6.56 -16.46
N LEU A 154 -6.56 5.44 -16.02
CA LEU A 154 -7.27 4.48 -15.16
C LEU A 154 -7.67 5.08 -13.81
N VAL A 155 -6.77 5.83 -13.16
CA VAL A 155 -7.07 6.53 -11.90
C VAL A 155 -8.25 7.50 -12.04
N ARG A 156 -8.35 8.20 -13.17
CA ARG A 156 -9.49 9.10 -13.42
C ARG A 156 -10.81 8.32 -13.51
N HIS A 157 -10.82 7.22 -14.28
CA HIS A 157 -12.02 6.37 -14.42
C HIS A 157 -12.45 5.78 -13.07
N ILE A 158 -11.49 5.27 -12.29
CA ILE A 158 -11.78 4.72 -10.95
C ILE A 158 -12.27 5.81 -10.01
N HIS A 159 -11.72 7.01 -10.07
CA HIS A 159 -12.16 8.14 -9.25
C HIS A 159 -13.62 8.56 -9.56
N ASP A 160 -13.97 8.60 -10.84
CA ASP A 160 -15.33 8.93 -11.25
C ASP A 160 -16.32 7.82 -10.88
N PHE A 161 -15.92 6.57 -11.05
CA PHE A 161 -16.69 5.40 -10.60
C PHE A 161 -16.89 5.40 -9.08
N TYR A 162 -15.84 5.72 -8.30
CA TYR A 162 -15.89 5.80 -6.86
C TYR A 162 -16.90 6.84 -6.36
N LYS A 163 -16.98 8.01 -7.00
CA LYS A 163 -17.91 9.08 -6.62
C LYS A 163 -19.38 8.70 -6.78
N GLY A 164 -19.69 7.92 -7.80
CA GLY A 164 -21.07 7.51 -8.13
C GLY A 164 -21.51 6.20 -7.50
N THR A 165 -20.63 5.50 -6.80
CA THR A 165 -20.85 4.13 -6.34
C THR A 165 -20.85 4.02 -4.83
N ARG A 166 -21.72 3.17 -4.29
CA ARG A 166 -21.76 2.87 -2.86
C ARG A 166 -20.41 2.31 -2.41
N ILE A 167 -19.88 2.83 -1.32
CA ILE A 167 -18.59 2.39 -0.78
C ILE A 167 -18.66 0.94 -0.36
N SER A 168 -17.74 0.16 -0.92
CA SER A 168 -17.50 -1.24 -0.58
C SER A 168 -16.00 -1.45 -0.35
N LYS A 169 -15.65 -2.52 0.38
CA LYS A 169 -14.22 -2.83 0.58
C LYS A 169 -13.47 -3.06 -0.75
N PRO A 170 -13.99 -3.84 -1.72
CA PRO A 170 -13.32 -3.99 -3.02
C PRO A 170 -13.09 -2.68 -3.75
N LEU A 171 -14.05 -1.75 -3.69
CA LEU A 171 -13.92 -0.44 -4.32
C LEU A 171 -12.86 0.44 -3.64
N VAL A 172 -12.82 0.45 -2.31
CA VAL A 172 -11.79 1.17 -1.54
C VAL A 172 -10.41 0.61 -1.83
N ASP A 173 -10.27 -0.72 -1.83
CA ASP A 173 -9.00 -1.38 -2.16
C ASP A 173 -8.54 -1.01 -3.58
N LEU A 174 -9.45 -1.03 -4.56
CA LEU A 174 -9.16 -0.65 -5.95
C LEU A 174 -8.73 0.82 -6.06
N PHE A 175 -9.45 1.72 -5.39
CA PHE A 175 -9.11 3.14 -5.37
C PHE A 175 -7.68 3.36 -4.84
N HIS A 176 -7.36 2.80 -3.67
CA HIS A 176 -6.01 2.91 -3.10
C HIS A 176 -4.94 2.22 -3.95
N GLY A 177 -5.24 1.04 -4.49
CA GLY A 177 -4.32 0.32 -5.37
C GLY A 177 -3.98 1.10 -6.63
N SER A 178 -4.97 1.74 -7.25
CA SER A 178 -4.77 2.58 -8.43
C SER A 178 -3.92 3.82 -8.14
N GLN A 179 -4.17 4.51 -7.03
CA GLN A 179 -3.38 5.66 -6.59
C GLN A 179 -1.92 5.26 -6.32
N THR A 180 -1.71 4.14 -5.63
CA THR A 180 -0.38 3.61 -5.34
C THR A 180 0.37 3.28 -6.63
N ALA A 181 -0.27 2.57 -7.56
CA ALA A 181 0.32 2.23 -8.86
C ALA A 181 0.70 3.49 -9.65
N TYR A 182 -0.18 4.49 -9.68
CA TYR A 182 0.10 5.76 -10.36
C TYR A 182 1.30 6.49 -9.75
N VAL A 183 1.37 6.62 -8.43
CA VAL A 183 2.51 7.25 -7.74
C VAL A 183 3.81 6.51 -8.03
N ILE A 184 3.81 5.17 -8.03
CA ILE A 184 4.98 4.36 -8.38
C ILE A 184 5.44 4.65 -9.81
N THR A 185 4.51 4.77 -10.79
CA THR A 185 4.88 5.09 -12.18
C THR A 185 5.46 6.48 -12.36
N GLN A 186 5.15 7.42 -11.46
CA GLN A 186 5.76 8.76 -11.44
C GLN A 186 7.18 8.76 -10.88
N ALA A 187 7.44 7.89 -9.89
CA ALA A 187 8.72 7.82 -9.19
C ALA A 187 9.76 6.92 -9.91
N ALA A 188 9.32 6.03 -10.80
CA ALA A 188 10.13 5.02 -11.48
C ALA A 188 10.89 5.56 -12.69
#